data_0fc924573bb8c145d0ed6ac41b6cfd7b
#
_entry.id   0fc924573bb8c145d0ed6ac41b6cfd7b
#
_cell.length_a   1.000
_cell.length_b   1.000
_cell.length_c   1.000
_cell.angle_alpha   90.00
_cell.angle_beta   90.00
_cell.angle_gamma   90.00
#
_symmetry.space_group_name_H-M   'P 1'
#
loop_
_entity.id
_entity.type
_entity.pdbx_description
1 polymer ?
#
loop_
_entity_poly.entity_id
_entity_poly.type
_entity_poly.pdbx_seq_one_letter_code
_entity_poly.pdbx_strand_id
1 'polypeptide(L)'
;MIILKDFISKSYQNMVEETFLSKQFPWYYNSDSISLKSDTNVGFTHLIFYEESVLSSNYQLTVPILTEALAKADQKIKNILRIRAGMFTRNLNDGSPHDPHIDRQDEHTTLLYYVNDSDGPTKFWKNGKVIKEVIPRKGTAVLFPFGSYHSSSCPVKYPIRVTLNYNFLCTK
;
A
#
# COMPACT_ATOMS: atom_id res chain seq x y z
N MET A 1 8.36 8.87 9.84
CA MET A 1 7.12 8.67 9.04
C MET A 1 6.65 10.01 8.51
N ILE A 2 6.38 10.09 7.22
CA ILE A 2 5.92 11.29 6.50
C ILE A 2 4.58 10.94 5.83
N ILE A 3 3.59 11.82 5.92
CA ILE A 3 2.32 11.68 5.20
C ILE A 3 2.30 12.73 4.10
N LEU A 4 2.17 12.28 2.85
CA LEU A 4 2.09 13.10 1.65
C LEU A 4 0.65 13.12 1.16
N LYS A 5 0.11 14.30 0.88
CA LYS A 5 -1.24 14.47 0.35
C LYS A 5 -1.19 15.19 -0.99
N ASP A 6 -1.98 14.73 -1.95
CA ASP A 6 -2.13 15.38 -3.26
C ASP A 6 -0.80 15.75 -3.93
N PHE A 7 0.21 14.89 -3.79
CA PHE A 7 1.57 15.14 -4.29
C PHE A 7 1.74 14.83 -5.78
N ILE A 8 0.77 14.18 -6.41
CA ILE A 8 0.64 13.98 -7.85
C ILE A 8 -0.65 14.65 -8.34
N SER A 9 -0.73 15.00 -9.63
CA SER A 9 -1.89 15.69 -10.20
C SER A 9 -3.18 14.88 -10.05
N LYS A 10 -4.32 15.55 -9.97
CA LYS A 10 -5.63 14.88 -9.87
C LYS A 10 -5.93 13.99 -11.07
N SER A 11 -5.52 14.43 -12.28
CA SER A 11 -5.66 13.63 -13.51
C SER A 11 -4.91 12.31 -13.39
N TYR A 12 -3.67 12.36 -12.83
CA TYR A 12 -2.88 11.16 -12.62
C TYR A 12 -3.47 10.25 -11.55
N GLN A 13 -3.97 10.82 -10.43
CA GLN A 13 -4.69 10.07 -9.40
C GLN A 13 -5.90 9.33 -10.00
N ASN A 14 -6.68 10.00 -10.88
CA ASN A 14 -7.83 9.39 -11.55
C ASN A 14 -7.41 8.24 -12.47
N MET A 15 -6.40 8.44 -13.29
CA MET A 15 -5.88 7.41 -14.19
C MET A 15 -5.40 6.16 -13.41
N VAL A 16 -4.71 6.36 -12.29
CA VAL A 16 -4.29 5.27 -11.40
C VAL A 16 -5.50 4.55 -10.81
N GLU A 17 -6.47 5.29 -10.28
CA GLU A 17 -7.68 4.69 -9.71
C GLU A 17 -8.46 3.90 -10.78
N GLU A 18 -8.74 4.50 -11.94
CA GLU A 18 -9.46 3.85 -13.05
C GLU A 18 -8.77 2.55 -13.48
N THR A 19 -7.43 2.54 -13.54
CA THR A 19 -6.66 1.35 -13.90
C THR A 19 -6.83 0.25 -12.87
N PHE A 20 -6.57 0.53 -11.59
CA PHE A 20 -6.58 -0.49 -10.53
C PHE A 20 -7.98 -0.90 -10.08
N LEU A 21 -9.00 -0.10 -10.36
CA LEU A 21 -10.41 -0.44 -10.10
C LEU A 21 -11.12 -0.99 -11.35
N SER A 22 -10.43 -1.10 -12.47
CA SER A 22 -10.98 -1.69 -13.70
C SER A 22 -11.37 -3.15 -13.48
N LYS A 23 -12.48 -3.56 -14.09
CA LYS A 23 -12.91 -4.98 -14.13
C LYS A 23 -11.92 -5.89 -14.86
N GLN A 24 -11.03 -5.31 -15.65
CA GLN A 24 -10.01 -6.03 -16.42
C GLN A 24 -8.67 -6.10 -15.71
N PHE A 25 -8.51 -5.42 -14.56
CA PHE A 25 -7.25 -5.48 -13.80
C PHE A 25 -7.09 -6.88 -13.18
N PRO A 26 -5.96 -7.56 -13.41
CA PRO A 26 -5.77 -8.94 -12.92
C PRO A 26 -5.42 -8.94 -11.43
N TRP A 27 -6.39 -9.26 -10.60
CA TRP A 27 -6.22 -9.50 -9.18
C TRP A 27 -6.07 -11.00 -8.89
N TYR A 28 -5.09 -11.34 -8.07
CA TYR A 28 -4.82 -12.72 -7.66
C TYR A 28 -5.14 -12.89 -6.18
N TYR A 29 -5.91 -13.91 -5.85
CA TYR A 29 -6.20 -14.27 -4.46
C TYR A 29 -4.89 -14.56 -3.71
N ASN A 30 -4.75 -14.03 -2.52
CA ASN A 30 -3.58 -14.23 -1.68
C ASN A 30 -4.00 -14.61 -0.26
N SER A 31 -3.94 -15.92 0.02
CA SER A 31 -4.20 -16.48 1.35
C SER A 31 -3.18 -16.01 2.41
N ASP A 32 -1.94 -15.74 2.00
CA ASP A 32 -0.84 -15.38 2.91
C ASP A 32 -0.91 -13.93 3.41
N SER A 33 -1.69 -13.09 2.73
CA SER A 33 -1.91 -11.68 3.14
C SER A 33 -2.87 -11.54 4.30
N ILE A 34 -3.48 -12.64 4.72
CA ILE A 34 -4.56 -12.68 5.70
C ILE A 34 -4.08 -13.55 6.83
N SER A 35 -4.13 -13.04 8.06
CA SER A 35 -3.88 -13.86 9.23
C SER A 35 -4.83 -15.06 9.22
N LEU A 36 -4.28 -16.25 9.37
CA LEU A 36 -5.04 -17.51 9.48
C LEU A 36 -6.06 -17.51 10.65
N LYS A 37 -6.09 -16.45 11.46
CA LYS A 37 -6.99 -16.29 12.60
C LYS A 37 -8.35 -15.68 12.24
N SER A 38 -8.52 -15.16 11.01
CA SER A 38 -9.78 -14.55 10.57
C SER A 38 -10.18 -15.11 9.20
N ASP A 39 -11.08 -16.07 9.19
CA ASP A 39 -11.65 -16.70 7.99
C ASP A 39 -12.51 -15.75 7.13
N THR A 40 -12.65 -14.49 7.55
CA THR A 40 -13.60 -13.53 6.96
C THR A 40 -12.96 -12.45 6.09
N ASN A 41 -11.65 -12.30 6.13
CA ASN A 41 -10.95 -11.26 5.37
C ASN A 41 -10.46 -11.80 4.02
N VAL A 42 -10.92 -11.19 2.93
CA VAL A 42 -10.50 -11.57 1.57
C VAL A 42 -9.57 -10.52 1.00
N GLY A 43 -8.36 -10.93 0.69
CA GLY A 43 -7.32 -10.09 0.11
C GLY A 43 -6.84 -10.59 -1.25
N PHE A 44 -6.50 -9.63 -2.11
CA PHE A 44 -5.95 -9.89 -3.43
C PHE A 44 -4.69 -9.07 -3.62
N THR A 45 -3.79 -9.59 -4.44
CA THR A 45 -2.56 -8.89 -4.77
C THR A 45 -2.27 -8.97 -6.27
N HIS A 46 -1.47 -8.01 -6.74
CA HIS A 46 -0.87 -8.03 -8.06
C HIS A 46 0.57 -7.54 -7.92
N LEU A 47 1.52 -8.43 -8.19
CA LEU A 47 2.94 -8.12 -8.13
C LEU A 47 3.36 -7.39 -9.41
N ILE A 48 3.89 -6.18 -9.27
CA ILE A 48 4.23 -5.31 -10.40
C ILE A 48 5.72 -5.35 -10.70
N PHE A 49 6.53 -5.36 -9.64
CA PHE A 49 7.99 -5.42 -9.72
C PHE A 49 8.53 -6.22 -8.54
N TYR A 50 9.52 -7.05 -8.79
CA TYR A 50 10.21 -7.82 -7.74
C TYR A 50 11.64 -8.16 -8.18
N GLU A 51 12.62 -7.82 -7.31
CA GLU A 51 14.04 -8.21 -7.48
C GLU A 51 14.54 -8.02 -8.91
N GLU A 52 14.58 -6.76 -9.36
CA GLU A 52 15.07 -6.32 -10.68
C GLU A 52 14.20 -6.73 -11.88
N SER A 53 13.08 -7.42 -11.65
CA SER A 53 12.19 -7.91 -12.69
C SER A 53 10.88 -7.11 -12.75
N VAL A 54 10.55 -6.61 -13.94
CA VAL A 54 9.23 -6.03 -14.25
C VAL A 54 8.26 -7.16 -14.56
N LEU A 55 7.22 -7.33 -13.73
CA LEU A 55 6.26 -8.43 -13.81
C LEU A 55 4.88 -8.01 -14.34
N SER A 56 4.67 -6.71 -14.52
CA SER A 56 3.40 -6.16 -15.00
C SER A 56 3.62 -4.96 -15.89
N SER A 57 2.79 -4.82 -16.94
CA SER A 57 2.75 -3.64 -17.81
C SER A 57 2.39 -2.34 -17.05
N ASN A 58 1.80 -2.46 -15.85
CA ASN A 58 1.47 -1.33 -15.01
C ASN A 58 2.69 -0.70 -14.28
N TYR A 59 3.89 -1.25 -14.45
CA TYR A 59 5.12 -0.70 -13.88
C TYR A 59 5.31 0.78 -14.24
N GLN A 60 5.16 1.13 -15.52
CA GLN A 60 5.32 2.50 -16.00
C GLN A 60 4.33 3.48 -15.36
N LEU A 61 3.12 3.02 -15.03
CA LEU A 61 2.11 3.80 -14.33
C LEU A 61 2.42 3.98 -12.84
N THR A 62 3.17 3.08 -12.23
CA THR A 62 3.39 3.11 -10.76
C THR A 62 4.67 3.84 -10.36
N VAL A 63 5.72 3.84 -11.19
CA VAL A 63 7.01 4.46 -10.86
C VAL A 63 6.91 5.97 -10.60
N PRO A 64 6.17 6.79 -11.37
CA PRO A 64 6.05 8.21 -11.12
C PRO A 64 5.48 8.56 -9.74
N ILE A 65 4.62 7.71 -9.16
CA ILE A 65 4.11 7.90 -7.79
C ILE A 65 5.26 7.88 -6.78
N LEU A 66 6.17 6.90 -6.93
CA LEU A 66 7.33 6.78 -6.05
C LEU A 66 8.29 7.96 -6.23
N THR A 67 8.62 8.32 -7.46
CA THR A 67 9.58 9.40 -7.73
C THR A 67 9.07 10.76 -7.25
N GLU A 68 7.80 11.08 -7.46
CA GLU A 68 7.20 12.32 -6.95
C GLU A 68 7.13 12.34 -5.41
N ALA A 69 6.78 11.21 -4.80
CA ALA A 69 6.77 11.11 -3.34
C ALA A 69 8.15 11.36 -2.74
N LEU A 70 9.20 10.79 -3.34
CA LEU A 70 10.58 10.96 -2.87
C LEU A 70 11.09 12.39 -3.10
N ALA A 71 10.75 13.00 -4.24
CA ALA A 71 11.06 14.41 -4.50
C ALA A 71 10.44 15.33 -3.44
N LYS A 72 9.18 15.07 -3.04
CA LYS A 72 8.50 15.82 -1.95
C LYS A 72 9.09 15.56 -0.56
N ALA A 73 9.68 14.39 -0.34
CA ALA A 73 10.31 14.00 0.92
C ALA A 73 11.82 14.35 0.99
N ASP A 74 12.37 14.98 -0.04
CA ASP A 74 13.81 15.25 -0.20
C ASP A 74 14.67 13.98 -0.03
N GLN A 75 14.22 12.89 -0.65
CA GLN A 75 14.91 11.61 -0.64
C GLN A 75 15.27 11.17 -2.06
N LYS A 76 16.35 10.41 -2.18
CA LYS A 76 16.80 9.84 -3.46
C LYS A 76 16.74 8.31 -3.41
N ILE A 77 16.15 7.74 -4.44
CA ILE A 77 16.11 6.29 -4.59
C ILE A 77 17.46 5.73 -4.99
N LYS A 78 17.85 4.62 -4.37
CA LYS A 78 19.00 3.80 -4.79
C LYS A 78 18.53 2.61 -5.62
N ASN A 79 17.56 1.87 -5.13
CA ASN A 79 17.02 0.68 -5.80
C ASN A 79 15.57 0.39 -5.37
N ILE A 80 14.73 -0.07 -6.30
CA ILE A 80 13.41 -0.61 -6.01
C ILE A 80 13.56 -2.11 -5.72
N LEU A 81 12.99 -2.57 -4.61
CA LEU A 81 13.01 -3.98 -4.22
C LEU A 81 11.70 -4.69 -4.61
N ARG A 82 10.57 -4.01 -4.40
CA ARG A 82 9.24 -4.56 -4.70
C ARG A 82 8.23 -3.44 -4.94
N ILE A 83 7.34 -3.63 -5.91
CA ILE A 83 6.10 -2.87 -6.08
C ILE A 83 4.95 -3.89 -6.14
N ARG A 84 3.97 -3.73 -5.26
CA ARG A 84 2.81 -4.61 -5.17
C ARG A 84 1.54 -3.78 -5.01
N ALA A 85 0.53 -4.06 -5.83
CA ALA A 85 -0.83 -3.64 -5.57
C ALA A 85 -1.49 -4.61 -4.60
N GLY A 86 -2.28 -4.09 -3.66
CA GLY A 86 -3.05 -4.87 -2.70
C GLY A 86 -4.49 -4.38 -2.65
N MET A 87 -5.44 -5.30 -2.59
CA MET A 87 -6.86 -5.00 -2.45
C MET A 87 -7.46 -5.83 -1.32
N PHE A 88 -8.22 -5.17 -0.45
CA PHE A 88 -9.13 -5.80 0.50
C PHE A 88 -10.56 -5.47 0.16
N THR A 89 -11.43 -6.47 0.20
CA THR A 89 -12.87 -6.30 0.05
C THR A 89 -13.52 -5.91 1.37
N ARG A 90 -14.73 -5.38 1.28
CA ARG A 90 -15.52 -5.01 2.45
C ARG A 90 -15.80 -6.22 3.35
N ASN A 91 -15.61 -6.02 4.64
CA ASN A 91 -16.05 -6.94 5.68
C ASN A 91 -17.07 -6.23 6.59
N LEU A 92 -18.34 -6.58 6.47
CA LEU A 92 -19.43 -5.94 7.23
C LEU A 92 -19.40 -6.27 8.72
N ASN A 93 -18.78 -7.37 9.10
CA ASN A 93 -18.81 -7.90 10.46
C ASN A 93 -17.58 -7.50 11.28
N ASP A 94 -16.48 -7.17 10.63
CA ASP A 94 -15.22 -6.97 11.33
C ASP A 94 -14.32 -5.94 10.61
N GLY A 95 -14.19 -4.76 11.20
CA GLY A 95 -13.20 -3.74 10.82
C GLY A 95 -11.91 -3.83 11.63
N SER A 96 -11.67 -4.92 12.35
CA SER A 96 -10.47 -5.14 13.14
C SER A 96 -9.21 -5.09 12.28
N PRO A 97 -8.08 -4.63 12.83
CA PRO A 97 -6.82 -4.65 12.10
C PRO A 97 -6.33 -6.09 11.90
N HIS A 98 -5.72 -6.32 10.75
CA HIS A 98 -4.92 -7.52 10.53
C HIS A 98 -3.72 -7.55 11.49
N ASP A 99 -3.03 -8.69 11.55
CA ASP A 99 -1.86 -8.82 12.42
C ASP A 99 -0.76 -7.82 12.03
N PRO A 100 -0.13 -7.16 13.01
CA PRO A 100 0.98 -6.26 12.77
C PRO A 100 2.19 -7.00 12.19
N HIS A 101 2.78 -6.45 11.14
CA HIS A 101 3.92 -7.04 10.44
C HIS A 101 4.90 -5.97 9.95
N ILE A 102 6.04 -6.42 9.47
CA ILE A 102 7.01 -5.68 8.68
C ILE A 102 6.99 -6.26 7.27
N ASP A 103 7.03 -5.42 6.24
CA ASP A 103 6.88 -5.85 4.84
C ASP A 103 7.95 -6.84 4.36
N ARG A 104 9.19 -6.66 4.79
CA ARG A 104 10.36 -7.48 4.42
C ARG A 104 11.30 -7.60 5.62
N GLN A 105 12.15 -8.62 5.63
CA GLN A 105 13.13 -8.85 6.70
C GLN A 105 14.43 -8.05 6.50
N ASP A 106 14.74 -7.63 5.27
CA ASP A 106 15.89 -6.82 4.91
C ASP A 106 15.60 -5.31 5.05
N GLU A 107 16.65 -4.50 5.19
CA GLU A 107 16.55 -3.04 5.30
C GLU A 107 15.86 -2.45 4.06
N HIS A 108 14.86 -1.61 4.29
CA HIS A 108 14.13 -0.92 3.24
C HIS A 108 13.37 0.29 3.79
N THR A 109 12.93 1.15 2.89
CA THR A 109 11.90 2.16 3.16
C THR A 109 10.61 1.72 2.46
N THR A 110 9.47 1.96 3.07
CA THR A 110 8.16 1.69 2.48
C THR A 110 7.44 2.99 2.13
N LEU A 111 6.91 3.06 0.90
CA LEU A 111 5.87 4.02 0.51
C LEU A 111 4.56 3.24 0.31
N LEU A 112 3.53 3.59 1.07
CA LEU A 112 2.18 3.06 0.92
C LEU A 112 1.28 4.15 0.35
N TYR A 113 0.87 4.02 -0.92
CA TYR A 113 -0.03 4.93 -1.62
C TYR A 113 -1.46 4.39 -1.61
N TYR A 114 -2.43 5.25 -1.30
CA TYR A 114 -3.86 4.91 -1.33
C TYR A 114 -4.45 5.29 -2.69
N VAL A 115 -4.91 4.27 -3.42
CA VAL A 115 -5.45 4.41 -4.77
C VAL A 115 -6.86 4.99 -4.73
N ASN A 116 -7.65 4.62 -3.74
CA ASN A 116 -9.03 5.07 -3.55
C ASN A 116 -9.30 5.49 -2.10
N ASP A 117 -10.41 6.18 -1.88
CA ASP A 117 -10.94 6.42 -0.54
C ASP A 117 -11.42 5.13 0.08
N SER A 118 -11.16 4.96 1.37
CA SER A 118 -11.63 3.81 2.15
C SER A 118 -11.68 4.15 3.64
N ASP A 119 -12.41 3.36 4.40
CA ASP A 119 -12.47 3.44 5.86
C ASP A 119 -11.71 2.31 6.58
N GLY A 120 -11.04 1.43 5.81
CA GLY A 120 -10.12 0.43 6.37
C GLY A 120 -8.73 1.05 6.64
N PRO A 121 -8.40 1.47 7.89
CA PRO A 121 -7.18 2.22 8.16
C PRO A 121 -5.90 1.40 8.03
N THR A 122 -4.78 2.11 7.88
CA THR A 122 -3.45 1.58 8.19
C THR A 122 -3.09 1.99 9.61
N LYS A 123 -2.77 1.03 10.46
CA LYS A 123 -2.37 1.26 11.85
C LYS A 123 -0.89 0.97 12.04
N PHE A 124 -0.20 1.87 12.76
CA PHE A 124 1.20 1.73 13.14
C PHE A 124 1.28 1.35 14.62
N TRP A 125 2.18 0.43 14.94
CA TRP A 125 2.26 -0.20 16.24
C TRP A 125 3.62 0.01 16.90
N LYS A 126 3.61 0.16 18.23
CA LYS A 126 4.81 0.14 19.07
C LYS A 126 4.47 -0.49 20.41
N ASN A 127 5.26 -1.48 20.84
CA ASN A 127 5.06 -2.20 22.12
C ASN A 127 3.61 -2.74 22.27
N GLY A 128 3.06 -3.33 21.20
CA GLY A 128 1.71 -3.90 21.20
C GLY A 128 0.56 -2.89 21.21
N LYS A 129 0.84 -1.59 21.08
CA LYS A 129 -0.17 -0.51 21.07
C LYS A 129 -0.17 0.23 19.74
N VAL A 130 -1.34 0.62 19.28
CA VAL A 130 -1.49 1.52 18.12
C VAL A 130 -1.00 2.91 18.52
N ILE A 131 -0.01 3.43 17.79
CA ILE A 131 0.56 4.77 18.03
C ILE A 131 0.13 5.78 16.97
N LYS A 132 -0.35 5.30 15.82
CA LYS A 132 -0.83 6.14 14.72
C LYS A 132 -1.81 5.37 13.87
N GLU A 133 -2.82 6.06 13.39
CA GLU A 133 -3.78 5.57 12.41
C GLU A 133 -3.84 6.51 11.22
N VAL A 134 -3.89 5.95 10.01
CA VAL A 134 -4.03 6.70 8.76
C VAL A 134 -5.21 6.14 7.98
N ILE A 135 -6.22 6.98 7.80
CA ILE A 135 -7.39 6.67 6.98
C ILE A 135 -7.03 6.81 5.50
N PRO A 136 -7.27 5.79 4.67
CA PRO A 136 -7.03 5.87 3.24
C PRO A 136 -7.82 7.02 2.59
N ARG A 137 -7.08 7.89 1.92
CA ARG A 137 -7.64 8.93 1.04
C ARG A 137 -6.90 8.87 -0.28
N LYS A 138 -7.63 8.86 -1.38
CA LYS A 138 -7.09 8.90 -2.74
C LYS A 138 -6.03 9.99 -2.86
N GLY A 139 -4.89 9.67 -3.46
CA GLY A 139 -3.79 10.61 -3.63
C GLY A 139 -2.95 10.88 -2.37
N THR A 140 -3.21 10.14 -1.29
CA THR A 140 -2.38 10.19 -0.08
C THR A 140 -1.40 9.03 -0.06
N ALA A 141 -0.19 9.28 0.43
CA ALA A 141 0.79 8.24 0.71
C ALA A 141 1.40 8.38 2.09
N VAL A 142 1.88 7.27 2.63
CA VAL A 142 2.63 7.22 3.89
C VAL A 142 4.01 6.64 3.60
N LEU A 143 5.05 7.41 3.94
CA LEU A 143 6.44 7.02 3.83
C LEU A 143 6.98 6.68 5.23
N PHE A 144 7.55 5.49 5.41
CA PHE A 144 8.06 5.03 6.70
C PHE A 144 9.27 4.10 6.59
N PRO A 145 10.19 4.12 7.57
CA PRO A 145 11.42 3.34 7.53
C PRO A 145 11.17 1.87 7.88
N PHE A 146 12.17 1.04 7.57
CA PHE A 146 12.30 -0.34 8.03
C PHE A 146 12.04 -0.46 9.56
N GLY A 147 11.51 -1.59 9.97
CA GLY A 147 11.19 -1.86 11.38
C GLY A 147 9.87 -1.23 11.85
N SER A 148 9.16 -0.48 11.01
CA SER A 148 7.85 0.07 11.35
C SER A 148 6.79 -1.03 11.30
N TYR A 149 6.40 -1.56 12.47
CA TYR A 149 5.27 -2.50 12.57
C TYR A 149 3.99 -1.80 12.18
N HIS A 150 3.29 -2.36 11.23
CA HIS A 150 2.03 -1.81 10.75
C HIS A 150 1.05 -2.91 10.34
N SER A 151 -0.23 -2.57 10.26
CA SER A 151 -1.29 -3.45 9.79
C SER A 151 -2.32 -2.67 8.99
N SER A 152 -3.05 -3.36 8.13
CA SER A 152 -4.24 -2.84 7.46
C SER A 152 -5.50 -3.37 8.11
N SER A 153 -6.65 -2.80 7.73
CA SER A 153 -7.98 -3.35 8.04
C SER A 153 -8.78 -3.43 6.75
N CYS A 154 -9.74 -4.34 6.71
CA CYS A 154 -10.76 -4.33 5.68
C CYS A 154 -11.65 -3.08 5.83
N PRO A 155 -12.18 -2.52 4.74
CA PRO A 155 -13.23 -1.50 4.83
C PRO A 155 -14.53 -2.09 5.34
N VAL A 156 -15.32 -1.26 6.03
CA VAL A 156 -16.66 -1.62 6.54
C VAL A 156 -17.76 -0.93 5.73
N LYS A 157 -17.56 0.33 5.39
CA LYS A 157 -18.52 1.17 4.62
C LYS A 157 -18.20 1.18 3.12
N TYR A 158 -16.92 1.24 2.76
CA TYR A 158 -16.49 1.25 1.36
C TYR A 158 -16.45 -0.17 0.79
N PRO A 159 -16.68 -0.35 -0.53
CA PRO A 159 -16.68 -1.70 -1.13
C PRO A 159 -15.30 -2.35 -1.11
N ILE A 160 -14.24 -1.56 -1.33
CA ILE A 160 -12.86 -2.03 -1.43
C ILE A 160 -11.88 -1.00 -0.87
N ARG A 161 -10.69 -1.48 -0.52
CA ARG A 161 -9.50 -0.70 -0.17
C ARG A 161 -8.35 -1.15 -1.07
N VAL A 162 -7.85 -0.24 -1.91
CA VAL A 162 -6.76 -0.53 -2.85
C VAL A 162 -5.55 0.32 -2.50
N THR A 163 -4.38 -0.30 -2.47
CA THR A 163 -3.09 0.34 -2.17
C THR A 163 -2.01 -0.10 -3.12
N LEU A 164 -1.01 0.78 -3.34
CA LEU A 164 0.28 0.42 -3.92
C LEU A 164 1.33 0.48 -2.81
N ASN A 165 2.01 -0.63 -2.61
CA ASN A 165 3.08 -0.79 -1.62
C ASN A 165 4.41 -0.90 -2.36
N TYR A 166 5.31 0.05 -2.06
CA TYR A 166 6.66 0.11 -2.60
C TYR A 166 7.66 -0.15 -1.48
N ASN A 167 8.57 -1.09 -1.69
CA ASN A 167 9.73 -1.27 -0.83
C ASN A 167 10.99 -0.95 -1.65
N PHE A 168 11.85 -0.11 -1.11
CA PHE A 168 13.00 0.42 -1.83
C PHE A 168 14.12 0.84 -0.88
N LEU A 169 15.31 1.03 -1.44
CA LEU A 169 16.46 1.60 -0.74
C LEU A 169 16.62 3.07 -1.13
N CYS A 170 16.93 3.92 -0.14
CA CYS A 170 17.35 5.29 -0.37
C CYS A 170 18.89 5.38 -0.44
N THR A 171 19.41 6.37 -1.15
CA THR A 171 20.81 6.78 -0.97
C THR A 171 20.95 7.47 0.38
N LYS A 172 22.08 7.21 1.04
CA LYS A 172 22.47 7.95 2.25
C LYS A 172 22.85 9.37 1.91
#